data_b510341e935d7afc7e3939d4076c9c32
#
_entry.id   b510341e935d7afc7e3939d4076c9c32
#
_cell.length_a   1.000
_cell.length_b   1.000
_cell.length_c   1.000
_cell.angle_alpha   90.00
_cell.angle_beta   90.00
_cell.angle_gamma   90.00
#
_symmetry.space_group_name_H-M   'P 1'
#
loop_
_entity.id
_entity.type
_entity.pdbx_description
1 polymer ?
#
loop_
_entity_poly.entity_id
_entity_poly.type
_entity_poly.pdbx_seq_one_letter_code
_entity_poly.pdbx_strand_id
1 'polypeptide(L)'
;MKKTSIIFILCITVLLTACSTTEKQTNIEYTEATGTIEQVETNAILINNFKEKNDKDNPESAIRFDIANKYYDKNGNKIKLTELNKNDNVKIILTKDYPIQETSPGQIDPKYIQKIILLNK
;
A
#
# COMPACT_ATOMS: atom_id res chain seq x y z
N MET A 1 -33.08 39.16 -16.47
CA MET A 1 -32.33 39.06 -15.24
C MET A 1 -32.76 37.92 -14.37
N LYS A 2 -34.05 37.78 -14.13
CA LYS A 2 -34.53 36.67 -13.25
C LYS A 2 -34.23 35.30 -13.83
N LYS A 3 -34.27 35.18 -15.15
CA LYS A 3 -33.98 33.90 -15.81
C LYS A 3 -32.54 33.45 -15.59
N THR A 4 -31.64 34.41 -15.56
CA THR A 4 -30.22 34.10 -15.37
C THR A 4 -29.95 33.51 -14.01
N SER A 5 -30.63 34.01 -12.96
CA SER A 5 -30.46 33.51 -11.61
C SER A 5 -30.93 32.06 -11.48
N ILE A 6 -32.04 31.73 -12.13
CA ILE A 6 -32.60 30.40 -12.10
C ILE A 6 -31.65 29.38 -12.72
N ILE A 7 -31.06 29.74 -13.85
CA ILE A 7 -30.12 28.88 -14.55
C ILE A 7 -28.90 28.63 -13.69
N PHE A 8 -28.44 29.65 -13.02
CA PHE A 8 -27.26 29.54 -12.14
C PHE A 8 -27.49 28.57 -11.01
N ILE A 9 -28.66 28.60 -10.42
CA ILE A 9 -29.01 27.68 -9.33
C ILE A 9 -29.05 26.25 -9.82
N LEU A 10 -29.56 26.01 -11.00
CA LEU A 10 -29.59 24.64 -11.56
C LEU A 10 -28.21 24.08 -11.77
N CYS A 11 -27.26 24.89 -12.20
CA CYS A 11 -25.88 24.42 -12.37
C CYS A 11 -25.27 23.97 -11.06
N ILE A 12 -25.51 24.69 -9.98
CA ILE A 12 -25.00 24.35 -8.67
C ILE A 12 -25.56 23.01 -8.21
N THR A 13 -26.83 22.79 -8.44
CA THR A 13 -27.47 21.53 -8.05
C THR A 13 -26.87 20.34 -8.75
N VAL A 14 -26.57 20.49 -10.02
CA VAL A 14 -25.95 19.42 -10.82
C VAL A 14 -24.58 19.06 -10.27
N LEU A 15 -23.81 20.06 -9.90
CA LEU A 15 -22.47 19.82 -9.35
C LEU A 15 -22.53 19.04 -8.03
N LEU A 16 -23.46 19.35 -7.18
CA LEU A 16 -23.62 18.64 -5.92
C LEU A 16 -23.98 17.17 -6.13
N THR A 17 -24.82 16.90 -7.11
CA THR A 17 -25.20 15.54 -7.43
C THR A 17 -24.00 14.73 -7.89
N ALA A 18 -23.15 15.31 -8.72
CA ALA A 18 -21.95 14.64 -9.20
C ALA A 18 -21.01 14.29 -8.05
N CYS A 19 -20.84 15.17 -7.09
CA CYS A 19 -20.00 14.90 -5.94
C CYS A 19 -20.54 13.75 -5.09
N SER A 20 -21.83 13.68 -4.90
CA SER A 20 -22.43 12.59 -4.12
C SER A 20 -22.18 11.24 -4.75
N THR A 21 -22.15 11.18 -6.06
CA THR A 21 -21.96 9.92 -6.77
C THR A 21 -20.56 9.34 -6.52
N THR A 22 -19.56 10.19 -6.43
CA THR A 22 -18.19 9.72 -6.22
C THR A 22 -17.95 9.13 -4.83
N GLU A 23 -18.78 9.44 -3.87
CA GLU A 23 -18.59 8.95 -2.50
C GLU A 23 -18.99 7.50 -2.32
N LYS A 24 -19.58 6.88 -3.30
CA LYS A 24 -20.05 5.49 -3.20
C LYS A 24 -18.98 4.47 -3.52
N GLN A 25 -17.73 4.88 -3.63
CA GLN A 25 -16.64 3.97 -3.93
C GLN A 25 -16.42 3.00 -2.78
N THR A 26 -15.92 1.83 -3.13
CA THR A 26 -15.63 0.79 -2.15
C THR A 26 -14.55 1.25 -1.19
N ASN A 27 -14.76 0.97 0.08
CA ASN A 27 -13.76 1.26 1.09
C ASN A 27 -12.86 0.04 1.25
N ILE A 28 -11.61 0.18 0.85
CA ILE A 28 -10.62 -0.86 1.04
C ILE A 28 -9.90 -0.58 2.34
N GLU A 29 -9.91 -1.55 3.24
CA GLU A 29 -9.18 -1.44 4.49
C GLU A 29 -7.76 -1.92 4.32
N TYR A 30 -6.83 -1.21 4.93
CA TYR A 30 -5.42 -1.55 4.90
C TYR A 30 -4.92 -1.89 6.29
N THR A 31 -3.91 -2.72 6.34
CA THR A 31 -3.20 -3.02 7.57
C THR A 31 -1.71 -2.76 7.36
N GLU A 32 -0.95 -2.82 8.43
CA GLU A 32 0.49 -2.59 8.38
C GLU A 32 1.23 -3.81 8.86
N ALA A 33 2.37 -4.06 8.24
CA ALA A 33 3.30 -5.08 8.69
C ALA A 33 4.70 -4.48 8.67
N THR A 34 5.59 -5.09 9.40
CA THR A 34 6.99 -4.67 9.43
C THR A 34 7.87 -5.86 9.12
N GLY A 35 9.09 -5.58 8.71
CA GLY A 35 10.05 -6.63 8.44
C GLY A 35 11.42 -6.05 8.17
N THR A 36 12.36 -6.94 7.94
CA THR A 36 13.75 -6.59 7.66
C THR A 36 14.12 -7.20 6.31
N ILE A 37 14.78 -6.42 5.47
CA ILE A 37 15.19 -6.90 4.16
C ILE A 37 16.32 -7.91 4.33
N GLU A 38 16.09 -9.13 3.85
CA GLU A 38 17.10 -10.16 3.84
C GLU A 38 17.90 -10.15 2.54
N GLN A 39 17.21 -9.87 1.42
CA GLN A 39 17.84 -9.88 0.11
C GLN A 39 17.09 -8.96 -0.82
N VAL A 40 17.83 -8.23 -1.65
CA VAL A 40 17.27 -7.40 -2.71
C VAL A 40 17.58 -8.08 -4.04
N GLU A 41 16.53 -8.35 -4.82
CA GLU A 41 16.65 -8.97 -6.13
C GLU A 41 16.35 -7.96 -7.23
N THR A 42 16.43 -8.36 -8.46
CA THR A 42 16.24 -7.44 -9.60
C THR A 42 14.86 -6.79 -9.59
N ASN A 43 13.82 -7.57 -9.35
CA ASN A 43 12.44 -7.06 -9.35
C ASN A 43 11.66 -7.53 -8.12
N ALA A 44 12.37 -7.85 -7.04
CA ALA A 44 11.72 -8.40 -5.85
C ALA A 44 12.58 -8.14 -4.62
N ILE A 45 11.97 -8.28 -3.46
CA ILE A 45 12.70 -8.29 -2.20
C ILE A 45 12.26 -9.48 -1.37
N LEU A 46 13.17 -9.96 -0.55
CA LEU A 46 12.88 -11.00 0.43
C LEU A 46 12.92 -10.35 1.80
N ILE A 47 11.79 -10.45 2.51
CA ILE A 47 11.64 -9.84 3.83
C ILE A 47 11.69 -10.93 4.88
N ASN A 48 12.54 -10.74 5.88
CA ASN A 48 12.60 -11.60 7.04
C ASN A 48 11.89 -10.92 8.21
N ASN A 49 11.46 -11.70 9.19
CA ASN A 49 10.77 -11.19 10.37
C ASN A 49 9.49 -10.42 10.02
N PHE A 50 8.80 -10.85 8.97
CA PHE A 50 7.55 -10.24 8.58
C PHE A 50 6.53 -10.42 9.70
N LYS A 51 5.96 -9.30 10.16
CA LYS A 51 5.01 -9.32 11.27
C LYS A 51 3.92 -8.29 11.03
N GLU A 52 2.70 -8.75 10.99
CA GLU A 52 1.55 -7.87 10.90
C GLU A 52 1.31 -7.17 12.23
N LYS A 53 0.89 -5.92 12.16
CA LYS A 53 0.68 -5.09 13.35
C LYS A 53 -0.26 -5.71 14.37
N ASN A 54 -1.32 -6.35 13.90
CA ASN A 54 -2.32 -6.95 14.77
C ASN A 54 -2.05 -8.39 15.15
N ASP A 55 -1.00 -8.97 14.60
CA ASP A 55 -0.62 -10.34 14.87
C ASP A 55 0.46 -10.33 15.94
N LYS A 56 0.09 -10.79 17.12
CA LYS A 56 1.02 -10.84 18.25
C LYS A 56 1.83 -12.12 18.28
N ASP A 57 1.46 -13.06 17.46
CA ASP A 57 2.12 -14.35 17.46
C ASP A 57 3.36 -14.31 16.58
N ASN A 58 3.83 -15.42 16.18
CA ASN A 58 5.14 -15.55 15.57
C ASN A 58 5.28 -14.75 14.26
N PRO A 59 6.37 -14.00 14.09
CA PRO A 59 6.67 -13.41 12.79
C PRO A 59 6.95 -14.53 11.80
N GLU A 60 6.54 -14.33 10.57
CA GLU A 60 6.87 -15.25 9.51
C GLU A 60 8.37 -15.25 9.27
N SER A 61 8.91 -16.38 8.90
CA SER A 61 10.36 -16.50 8.73
C SER A 61 10.84 -15.71 7.52
N ALA A 62 10.15 -15.81 6.39
CA ALA A 62 10.53 -15.04 5.20
C ALA A 62 9.36 -14.94 4.25
N ILE A 63 9.18 -13.76 3.66
CA ILE A 63 8.15 -13.50 2.67
C ILE A 63 8.80 -12.79 1.48
N ARG A 64 8.52 -13.28 0.30
CA ARG A 64 9.01 -12.69 -0.94
C ARG A 64 7.95 -11.79 -1.54
N PHE A 65 8.36 -10.59 -1.93
CA PHE A 65 7.50 -9.63 -2.59
C PHE A 65 8.02 -9.36 -4.00
N ASP A 66 7.29 -9.81 -5.02
CA ASP A 66 7.64 -9.59 -6.42
C ASP A 66 7.16 -8.21 -6.85
N ILE A 67 7.81 -7.19 -6.32
CA ILE A 67 7.43 -5.80 -6.55
C ILE A 67 8.64 -5.03 -7.02
N ALA A 68 8.56 -4.45 -8.23
CA ALA A 68 9.64 -3.65 -8.80
C ALA A 68 9.53 -2.17 -8.41
N ASN A 69 8.33 -1.71 -8.11
CA ASN A 69 8.08 -0.34 -7.71
C ASN A 69 7.10 -0.36 -6.54
N LYS A 70 6.71 0.75 -6.01
CA LYS A 70 5.89 0.92 -4.81
C LYS A 70 6.73 1.11 -3.56
N TYR A 71 8.00 1.47 -3.71
CA TYR A 71 8.89 1.73 -2.58
C TYR A 71 8.96 3.22 -2.30
N TYR A 72 8.93 3.58 -1.03
CA TYR A 72 8.92 4.97 -0.57
C TYR A 72 9.83 5.13 0.63
N ASP A 73 10.34 6.33 0.84
CA ASP A 73 11.03 6.62 2.09
C ASP A 73 10.02 7.05 3.15
N LYS A 74 10.47 7.27 4.36
CA LYS A 74 9.58 7.64 5.46
C LYS A 74 8.96 9.02 5.32
N ASN A 75 9.46 9.83 4.40
CA ASN A 75 8.91 11.15 4.12
C ASN A 75 7.88 11.12 2.99
N GLY A 76 7.59 9.94 2.44
CA GLY A 76 6.61 9.81 1.38
C GLY A 76 7.16 9.96 -0.02
N ASN A 77 8.47 10.10 -0.18
CA ASN A 77 9.08 10.21 -1.50
C ASN A 77 9.31 8.84 -2.10
N LYS A 78 9.00 8.72 -3.38
CA LYS A 78 9.20 7.46 -4.08
C LYS A 78 10.68 7.17 -4.27
N ILE A 79 11.09 5.95 -3.98
CA ILE A 79 12.47 5.52 -4.14
C ILE A 79 12.51 4.29 -5.05
N LYS A 80 13.70 3.95 -5.49
CA LYS A 80 13.90 2.81 -6.37
C LYS A 80 14.27 1.58 -5.56
N LEU A 81 13.93 0.42 -6.10
CA LEU A 81 14.30 -0.85 -5.48
C LEU A 81 15.81 -0.93 -5.21
N THR A 82 16.62 -0.39 -6.11
CA THR A 82 18.07 -0.41 -5.98
C THR A 82 18.59 0.42 -4.80
N GLU A 83 17.74 1.27 -4.22
CA GLU A 83 18.12 2.06 -3.05
C GLU A 83 17.96 1.30 -1.75
N LEU A 84 17.37 0.11 -1.79
CA LEU A 84 17.18 -0.72 -0.63
C LEU A 84 18.40 -1.61 -0.41
N ASN A 85 18.67 -1.90 0.86
CA ASN A 85 19.82 -2.72 1.22
C ASN A 85 19.42 -3.80 2.21
N LYS A 86 20.21 -4.84 2.25
CA LYS A 86 20.06 -5.89 3.25
C LYS A 86 20.11 -5.26 4.65
N ASN A 87 19.28 -5.76 5.53
CA ASN A 87 19.14 -5.31 6.91
C ASN A 87 18.38 -3.99 7.08
N ASP A 88 17.88 -3.41 6.01
CA ASP A 88 16.99 -2.25 6.13
C ASP A 88 15.66 -2.69 6.73
N ASN A 89 15.08 -1.85 7.55
CA ASN A 89 13.75 -2.09 8.12
C ASN A 89 12.70 -1.41 7.26
N VAL A 90 11.61 -2.10 7.02
CA VAL A 90 10.55 -1.59 6.17
C VAL A 90 9.18 -1.77 6.84
N LYS A 91 8.25 -0.92 6.45
CA LYS A 91 6.85 -1.05 6.79
C LYS A 91 6.09 -1.36 5.51
N ILE A 92 5.26 -2.38 5.54
CA ILE A 92 4.47 -2.78 4.39
C ILE A 92 3.02 -2.41 4.63
N ILE A 93 2.44 -1.63 3.73
CA ILE A 93 1.01 -1.29 3.77
C ILE A 93 0.31 -2.19 2.77
N LEU A 94 -0.61 -3.00 3.26
CA LEU A 94 -1.28 -3.98 2.43
C LEU A 94 -2.76 -4.08 2.81
N THR A 95 -3.55 -4.67 1.93
CA THR A 95 -4.97 -4.84 2.20
C THR A 95 -5.15 -5.78 3.39
N LYS A 96 -6.19 -5.54 4.17
CA LYS A 96 -6.42 -6.28 5.41
C LYS A 96 -6.59 -7.78 5.18
N ASP A 97 -7.22 -8.15 4.08
CA ASP A 97 -7.48 -9.55 3.77
C ASP A 97 -6.53 -10.06 2.69
N TYR A 98 -5.25 -10.11 2.99
CA TYR A 98 -4.27 -10.61 2.05
C TYR A 98 -3.97 -12.09 2.34
N PRO A 99 -3.93 -12.93 1.33
CA PRO A 99 -3.47 -14.31 1.50
C PRO A 99 -1.96 -14.39 1.35
N ILE A 100 -1.37 -15.32 2.08
CA ILE A 100 0.05 -15.64 1.92
C ILE A 100 0.12 -17.00 1.27
N GLN A 101 0.82 -17.08 0.16
CA GLN A 101 1.05 -18.36 -0.50
C GLN A 101 2.03 -19.18 0.33
N GLU A 102 1.64 -20.40 0.64
CA GLU A 102 2.44 -21.28 1.47
C GLU A 102 3.52 -21.97 0.66
N THR A 103 4.47 -21.18 0.25
CA THR A 103 5.67 -21.63 -0.45
C THR A 103 6.87 -21.38 0.46
N SER A 104 8.04 -21.79 0.03
CA SER A 104 9.26 -21.57 0.80
C SER A 104 10.26 -20.81 -0.06
N PRO A 105 10.38 -19.49 0.13
CA PRO A 105 9.70 -18.61 1.10
C PRO A 105 8.24 -18.36 0.75
N GLY A 106 7.47 -17.89 1.71
CA GLY A 106 6.09 -17.46 1.48
C GLY A 106 6.04 -16.29 0.51
N GLN A 107 4.89 -16.10 -0.14
CA GLN A 107 4.72 -15.04 -1.11
C GLN A 107 3.40 -14.33 -0.92
N ILE A 108 3.39 -13.02 -1.16
CA ILE A 108 2.18 -12.21 -1.17
C ILE A 108 2.08 -11.57 -2.55
N ASP A 109 0.92 -11.71 -3.18
CA ASP A 109 0.69 -11.15 -4.50
C ASP A 109 0.80 -9.61 -4.44
N PRO A 110 1.51 -8.99 -5.38
CA PRO A 110 1.68 -7.52 -5.39
C PRO A 110 0.38 -6.73 -5.38
N LYS A 111 -0.70 -7.29 -5.87
CA LYS A 111 -1.99 -6.57 -5.89
C LYS A 111 -2.51 -6.25 -4.50
N TYR A 112 -2.06 -6.96 -3.47
CA TYR A 112 -2.47 -6.71 -2.10
C TYR A 112 -1.59 -5.67 -1.42
N ILE A 113 -0.51 -5.27 -2.05
CA ILE A 113 0.45 -4.32 -1.47
C ILE A 113 0.18 -2.93 -2.01
N GLN A 114 -0.07 -1.99 -1.11
CA GLN A 114 -0.20 -0.60 -1.48
C GLN A 114 1.16 0.05 -1.67
N LYS A 115 2.04 -0.12 -0.67
CA LYS A 115 3.38 0.43 -0.72
C LYS A 115 4.26 -0.19 0.35
N ILE A 116 5.56 -0.05 0.16
CA ILE A 116 6.57 -0.49 1.12
C ILE A 116 7.42 0.73 1.48
N ILE A 117 7.53 1.02 2.76
CA ILE A 117 8.18 2.23 3.26
C ILE A 117 9.48 1.86 3.95
N LEU A 118 10.58 2.47 3.49
CA LEU A 118 11.88 2.31 4.13
C LEU A 118 11.93 3.15 5.40
N LEU A 119 12.22 2.52 6.53
CA LEU A 119 12.14 3.18 7.83
C LEU A 119 13.46 3.75 8.33
N ASN A 120 14.56 3.06 8.07
CA ASN A 120 15.82 3.37 8.72
C ASN A 120 16.88 3.89 7.75
N LYS A 121 16.50 4.90 6.96
CA LYS A 121 17.52 5.47 6.08
C LYS A 121 17.32 6.94 5.83
#